data_1109e5718f1aaad16c7ba0920e481ed8
#
_entry.id   1109e5718f1aaad16c7ba0920e481ed8
#
_cell.length_a   1.000
_cell.length_b   1.000
_cell.length_c   1.000
_cell.angle_alpha   90.00
_cell.angle_beta   90.00
_cell.angle_gamma   90.00
#
_symmetry.space_group_name_H-M   'P 1'
#
loop_
_entity.id
_entity.type
_entity.pdbx_description
1 polymer ?
#
loop_
_entity_poly.entity_id
_entity_poly.type
_entity_poly.pdbx_seq_one_letter_code
_entity_poly.pdbx_strand_id
1 'polypeptide(L)'
;LYVIGMLGMDVLCLFLAYYFSKRRIIQNTEPIVEAIETLADGKPASLHIYGELSEIAGSVNKASLLLSRQNEARTNWISGVSHDIRTPLSMIMGYAGRIAADKTASGGIREQAEIVRNQSVKIKELVQDLNLVSQLEYEMQPLHKEKIRLSKLIRSYVAELLNSGLSNAY
;
A
#
# COMPACT_ATOMS: atom_id res chain seq x y z
N LEU A 1 -49.64 41.85 27.39
CA LEU A 1 -48.17 42.09 27.25
C LEU A 1 -47.36 40.95 27.90
N TYR A 2 -47.75 40.51 29.12
CA TYR A 2 -47.03 39.47 29.89
C TYR A 2 -47.01 38.10 29.18
N VAL A 3 -48.13 37.67 28.60
CA VAL A 3 -48.25 36.37 27.84
C VAL A 3 -47.40 36.37 26.57
N ILE A 4 -47.34 37.48 25.87
CA ILE A 4 -46.49 37.62 24.65
C ILE A 4 -45.01 37.53 25.01
N GLY A 5 -44.57 38.16 26.12
CA GLY A 5 -43.20 38.08 26.61
C GLY A 5 -42.80 36.65 27.01
N MET A 6 -43.73 35.93 27.67
CA MET A 6 -43.50 34.55 28.08
C MET A 6 -43.36 33.58 26.86
N LEU A 7 -44.24 33.72 25.84
CA LEU A 7 -44.17 32.98 24.60
C LEU A 7 -42.87 33.29 23.83
N GLY A 8 -42.43 34.54 23.82
CA GLY A 8 -41.18 34.92 23.19
C GLY A 8 -39.94 34.28 23.86
N MET A 9 -39.98 34.16 25.19
CA MET A 9 -38.89 33.53 25.94
C MET A 9 -38.86 32.00 25.73
N ASP A 10 -40.00 31.33 25.64
CA ASP A 10 -40.10 29.91 25.35
C ASP A 10 -39.56 29.59 23.93
N VAL A 11 -39.95 30.38 22.93
CA VAL A 11 -39.43 30.25 21.56
C VAL A 11 -37.93 30.46 21.52
N LEU A 12 -37.38 31.44 22.24
CA LEU A 12 -35.94 31.70 22.31
C LEU A 12 -35.20 30.54 22.98
N CYS A 13 -35.74 29.97 24.08
CA CYS A 13 -35.16 28.79 24.73
C CYS A 13 -35.14 27.57 23.83
N LEU A 14 -36.22 27.31 23.10
CA LEU A 14 -36.30 26.21 22.14
C LEU A 14 -35.29 26.41 20.98
N PHE A 15 -35.16 27.64 20.48
CA PHE A 15 -34.20 27.96 19.44
C PHE A 15 -32.75 27.75 19.89
N LEU A 16 -32.43 28.23 21.11
CA LEU A 16 -31.09 28.03 21.69
C LEU A 16 -30.81 26.53 21.92
N ALA A 17 -31.76 25.81 22.51
CA ALA A 17 -31.62 24.38 22.73
C ALA A 17 -31.40 23.62 21.42
N TYR A 18 -32.17 23.94 20.37
CA TYR A 18 -31.99 23.38 19.03
C TYR A 18 -30.61 23.73 18.44
N TYR A 19 -30.19 24.98 18.53
CA TYR A 19 -28.91 25.46 18.01
C TYR A 19 -27.72 24.76 18.68
N PHE A 20 -27.73 24.67 20.03
CA PHE A 20 -26.70 23.99 20.78
C PHE A 20 -26.69 22.49 20.53
N SER A 21 -27.86 21.85 20.43
CA SER A 21 -28.00 20.44 20.11
C SER A 21 -27.46 20.13 18.72
N LYS A 22 -27.85 20.90 17.71
CA LYS A 22 -27.35 20.74 16.33
C LYS A 22 -25.84 20.91 16.24
N ARG A 23 -25.28 21.95 16.90
CA ARG A 23 -23.83 22.19 16.89
C ARG A 23 -23.07 21.03 17.56
N ARG A 24 -23.58 20.49 18.65
CA ARG A 24 -22.98 19.35 19.35
C ARG A 24 -23.00 18.09 18.53
N ILE A 25 -24.08 17.82 17.80
CA ILE A 25 -24.18 16.66 16.92
C ILE A 25 -23.13 16.77 15.79
N ILE A 26 -23.06 17.89 15.10
CA ILE A 26 -22.10 18.10 13.98
C ILE A 26 -20.66 17.94 14.47
N GLN A 27 -20.30 18.56 15.58
CA GLN A 27 -18.94 18.48 16.14
C GLN A 27 -18.53 17.04 16.54
N ASN A 28 -19.49 16.21 16.91
CA ASN A 28 -19.22 14.83 17.31
C ASN A 28 -19.23 13.83 16.14
N THR A 29 -19.91 14.16 15.03
CA THR A 29 -19.99 13.28 13.85
C THR A 29 -18.87 13.53 12.85
N GLU A 30 -18.35 14.75 12.73
CA GLU A 30 -17.27 15.11 11.81
C GLU A 30 -16.01 14.25 11.99
N PRO A 31 -15.51 14.00 13.22
CA PRO A 31 -14.34 13.14 13.44
C PRO A 31 -14.59 11.67 13.01
N ILE A 32 -15.84 11.20 13.10
CA ILE A 32 -16.19 9.83 12.68
C ILE A 32 -16.13 9.71 11.16
N VAL A 33 -16.65 10.71 10.44
CA VAL A 33 -16.61 10.75 8.98
C VAL A 33 -15.16 10.82 8.50
N GLU A 34 -14.35 11.70 9.06
CA GLU A 34 -12.92 11.83 8.74
C GLU A 34 -12.14 10.52 8.99
N ALA A 35 -12.45 9.83 10.10
CA ALA A 35 -11.83 8.53 10.37
C ALA A 35 -12.24 7.46 9.38
N ILE A 36 -13.50 7.44 8.94
CA ILE A 36 -13.98 6.49 7.93
C ILE A 36 -13.32 6.79 6.57
N GLU A 37 -13.19 8.06 6.19
CA GLU A 37 -12.47 8.46 4.98
C GLU A 37 -10.98 8.05 5.05
N THR A 38 -10.34 8.27 6.20
CA THR A 38 -8.95 7.83 6.43
C THR A 38 -8.80 6.32 6.28
N LEU A 39 -9.77 5.53 6.78
CA LEU A 39 -9.81 4.08 6.62
C LEU A 39 -10.06 3.66 5.16
N ALA A 40 -10.90 4.39 4.44
CA ALA A 40 -11.15 4.15 3.01
C ALA A 40 -9.90 4.38 2.17
N ASP A 41 -9.04 5.31 2.58
CA ASP A 41 -7.71 5.54 1.99
C ASP A 41 -6.65 4.49 2.41
N GLY A 42 -7.05 3.46 3.17
CA GLY A 42 -6.14 2.40 3.63
C GLY A 42 -5.26 2.78 4.83
N LYS A 43 -5.48 3.95 5.43
CA LYS A 43 -4.68 4.46 6.57
C LYS A 43 -5.32 4.09 7.90
N PRO A 44 -4.54 3.81 8.96
CA PRO A 44 -5.09 3.55 10.27
C PRO A 44 -5.72 4.84 10.85
N ALA A 45 -6.92 4.72 11.40
CA ALA A 45 -7.61 5.78 12.09
C ALA A 45 -7.77 5.46 13.57
N SER A 46 -7.71 6.46 14.43
CA SER A 46 -7.95 6.34 15.86
C SER A 46 -8.87 7.47 16.35
N LEU A 47 -10.00 7.07 16.92
CA LEU A 47 -11.04 7.97 17.41
C LEU A 47 -11.10 7.93 18.94
N HIS A 48 -11.15 9.12 19.55
CA HIS A 48 -11.38 9.29 20.97
C HIS A 48 -12.61 10.16 21.17
N ILE A 49 -13.79 9.51 21.23
CA ILE A 49 -15.08 10.18 21.40
C ILE A 49 -15.71 9.65 22.69
N TYR A 50 -16.24 10.58 23.49
CA TYR A 50 -16.94 10.29 24.74
C TYR A 50 -18.46 10.50 24.58
N GLY A 51 -19.26 9.75 25.33
CA GLY A 51 -20.71 9.86 25.35
C GLY A 51 -21.41 8.86 24.43
N GLU A 52 -22.55 9.23 23.87
CA GLU A 52 -23.45 8.33 23.11
C GLU A 52 -22.80 7.73 21.85
N LEU A 53 -21.82 8.42 21.24
CA LEU A 53 -21.11 7.96 20.05
C LEU A 53 -19.83 7.13 20.36
N SER A 54 -19.55 6.87 21.62
CA SER A 54 -18.36 6.11 22.04
C SER A 54 -18.37 4.67 21.53
N GLU A 55 -19.53 4.04 21.41
CA GLU A 55 -19.68 2.67 20.87
C GLU A 55 -19.34 2.63 19.36
N ILE A 56 -19.78 3.66 18.62
CA ILE A 56 -19.46 3.80 17.20
C ILE A 56 -17.96 4.03 17.04
N ALA A 57 -17.36 4.93 17.81
CA ALA A 57 -15.93 5.17 17.82
C ALA A 57 -15.13 3.89 18.14
N GLY A 58 -15.59 3.11 19.11
CA GLY A 58 -15.01 1.81 19.43
C GLY A 58 -15.08 0.81 18.27
N SER A 59 -16.19 0.79 17.54
CA SER A 59 -16.38 -0.07 16.37
C SER A 59 -15.46 0.35 15.20
N VAL A 60 -15.31 1.65 14.96
CA VAL A 60 -14.38 2.20 13.95
C VAL A 60 -12.93 1.88 14.33
N ASN A 61 -12.54 2.06 15.59
CA ASN A 61 -11.20 1.72 16.07
C ASN A 61 -10.90 0.22 15.92
N LYS A 62 -11.87 -0.63 16.22
CA LYS A 62 -11.75 -2.09 16.03
C LYS A 62 -11.58 -2.45 14.56
N ALA A 63 -12.36 -1.84 13.66
CA ALA A 63 -12.22 -2.03 12.22
C ALA A 63 -10.83 -1.56 11.72
N SER A 64 -10.36 -0.40 12.17
CA SER A 64 -9.04 0.12 11.88
C SER A 64 -7.93 -0.86 12.27
N LEU A 65 -8.01 -1.40 13.50
CA LEU A 65 -7.04 -2.37 13.99
C LEU A 65 -7.05 -3.68 13.19
N LEU A 66 -8.24 -4.17 12.81
CA LEU A 66 -8.37 -5.38 12.00
C LEU A 66 -7.79 -5.18 10.59
N LEU A 67 -8.08 -4.05 9.94
CA LEU A 67 -7.53 -3.71 8.63
C LEU A 67 -6.00 -3.59 8.68
N SER A 68 -5.47 -2.91 9.68
CA SER A 68 -4.01 -2.77 9.88
C SER A 68 -3.33 -4.15 10.05
N ARG A 69 -3.89 -5.03 10.88
CA ARG A 69 -3.37 -6.39 11.08
C ARG A 69 -3.44 -7.23 9.80
N GLN A 70 -4.54 -7.11 9.04
CA GLN A 70 -4.70 -7.83 7.78
C GLN A 70 -3.66 -7.37 6.74
N ASN A 71 -3.43 -6.07 6.64
CA ASN A 71 -2.43 -5.50 5.76
C ASN A 71 -1.01 -5.93 6.14
N GLU A 72 -0.68 -5.89 7.44
CA GLU A 72 0.61 -6.37 7.94
C GLU A 72 0.82 -7.86 7.66
N ALA A 73 -0.19 -8.69 7.93
CA ALA A 73 -0.12 -10.12 7.65
C ALA A 73 0.06 -10.40 6.16
N ARG A 74 -0.61 -9.67 5.27
CA ARG A 74 -0.48 -9.78 3.82
C ARG A 74 0.94 -9.40 3.36
N THR A 75 1.49 -8.29 3.87
CA THR A 75 2.84 -7.85 3.53
C THR A 75 3.89 -8.86 3.99
N ASN A 76 3.76 -9.35 5.21
CA ASN A 76 4.66 -10.37 5.77
C ASN A 76 4.57 -11.68 4.97
N TRP A 77 3.36 -12.08 4.56
CA TRP A 77 3.16 -13.26 3.71
C TRP A 77 3.84 -13.10 2.34
N ILE A 78 3.64 -11.96 1.64
CA ILE A 78 4.28 -11.70 0.34
C ILE A 78 5.80 -11.69 0.47
N SER A 79 6.34 -11.05 1.52
CA SER A 79 7.77 -11.03 1.79
C SER A 79 8.33 -12.44 2.04
N GLY A 80 7.64 -13.25 2.85
CA GLY A 80 8.01 -14.63 3.13
C GLY A 80 8.02 -15.49 1.86
N VAL A 81 6.93 -15.45 1.09
CA VAL A 81 6.82 -16.18 -0.18
C VAL A 81 7.91 -15.75 -1.17
N SER A 82 8.19 -14.46 -1.25
CA SER A 82 9.26 -13.92 -2.10
C SER A 82 10.63 -14.48 -1.73
N HIS A 83 10.91 -14.60 -0.43
CA HIS A 83 12.15 -15.21 0.06
C HIS A 83 12.22 -16.69 -0.29
N ASP A 84 11.14 -17.44 -0.07
CA ASP A 84 11.08 -18.89 -0.26
C ASP A 84 11.12 -19.29 -1.75
N ILE A 85 10.66 -18.43 -2.65
CA ILE A 85 10.80 -18.59 -4.10
C ILE A 85 12.24 -18.26 -4.56
N ARG A 86 12.89 -17.26 -3.98
CA ARG A 86 14.23 -16.81 -4.40
C ARG A 86 15.28 -17.92 -4.29
N THR A 87 15.20 -18.72 -3.25
CA THR A 87 16.17 -19.79 -2.98
C THR A 87 16.17 -20.89 -4.07
N PRO A 88 15.03 -21.58 -4.35
CA PRO A 88 15.00 -22.59 -5.40
C PRO A 88 15.26 -22.01 -6.80
N LEU A 89 14.81 -20.77 -7.03
CA LEU A 89 15.02 -20.09 -8.30
C LEU A 89 16.52 -19.81 -8.56
N SER A 90 17.27 -19.42 -7.53
CA SER A 90 18.71 -19.20 -7.61
C SER A 90 19.45 -20.51 -7.94
N MET A 91 18.99 -21.66 -7.42
CA MET A 91 19.54 -22.96 -7.76
C MET A 91 19.26 -23.34 -9.21
N ILE A 92 18.01 -23.13 -9.69
CA ILE A 92 17.64 -23.39 -11.09
C ILE A 92 18.50 -22.54 -12.02
N MET A 93 18.63 -21.23 -11.74
CA MET A 93 19.49 -20.32 -12.52
C MET A 93 20.95 -20.79 -12.53
N GLY A 94 21.47 -21.23 -11.38
CA GLY A 94 22.84 -21.70 -11.27
C GLY A 94 23.09 -22.98 -12.06
N TYR A 95 22.19 -23.98 -11.99
CA TYR A 95 22.30 -25.20 -12.76
C TYR A 95 22.15 -24.97 -14.27
N ALA A 96 21.13 -24.21 -14.66
CA ALA A 96 20.91 -23.85 -16.05
C ALA A 96 22.11 -23.10 -16.64
N GLY A 97 22.67 -22.14 -15.89
CA GLY A 97 23.87 -21.40 -16.31
C GLY A 97 25.10 -22.31 -16.50
N ARG A 98 25.30 -23.29 -15.62
CA ARG A 98 26.38 -24.29 -15.75
C ARG A 98 26.23 -25.14 -16.99
N ILE A 99 25.00 -25.64 -17.28
CA ILE A 99 24.71 -26.43 -18.45
C ILE A 99 24.90 -25.60 -19.74
N ALA A 100 24.44 -24.38 -19.76
CA ALA A 100 24.61 -23.45 -20.89
C ALA A 100 26.09 -23.14 -21.18
N ALA A 101 26.93 -23.08 -20.15
CA ALA A 101 28.37 -22.84 -20.27
C ALA A 101 29.19 -24.12 -20.62
N ASP A 102 28.60 -25.32 -20.49
CA ASP A 102 29.29 -26.58 -20.73
C ASP A 102 29.53 -26.78 -22.23
N LYS A 103 30.79 -26.73 -22.65
CA LYS A 103 31.19 -26.94 -24.04
C LYS A 103 31.03 -28.38 -24.52
N THR A 104 30.90 -29.35 -23.61
CA THR A 104 30.69 -30.77 -23.93
C THR A 104 29.23 -31.12 -24.20
N ALA A 105 28.31 -30.27 -23.73
CA ALA A 105 26.88 -30.42 -23.99
C ALA A 105 26.55 -30.08 -25.44
N SER A 106 25.55 -30.78 -26.01
CA SER A 106 25.06 -30.50 -27.36
C SER A 106 24.50 -29.08 -27.47
N GLY A 107 24.56 -28.47 -28.67
CA GLY A 107 24.06 -27.12 -28.91
C GLY A 107 22.61 -26.96 -28.47
N GLY A 108 21.74 -27.90 -28.76
CA GLY A 108 20.32 -27.87 -28.37
C GLY A 108 20.12 -27.92 -26.84
N ILE A 109 20.93 -28.67 -26.10
CA ILE A 109 20.86 -28.71 -24.63
C ILE A 109 21.29 -27.36 -24.02
N ARG A 110 22.35 -26.74 -24.56
CA ARG A 110 22.81 -25.43 -24.11
C ARG A 110 21.77 -24.36 -24.37
N GLU A 111 21.14 -24.37 -25.54
CA GLU A 111 20.07 -23.40 -25.88
C GLU A 111 18.87 -23.56 -24.94
N GLN A 112 18.42 -24.77 -24.65
CA GLN A 112 17.33 -25.03 -23.69
C GLN A 112 17.72 -24.56 -22.28
N ALA A 113 18.94 -24.81 -21.85
CA ALA A 113 19.43 -24.34 -20.56
C ALA A 113 19.46 -22.78 -20.47
N GLU A 114 19.83 -22.10 -21.55
CA GLU A 114 19.79 -20.63 -21.62
C GLU A 114 18.35 -20.10 -21.53
N ILE A 115 17.39 -20.76 -22.21
CA ILE A 115 15.95 -20.44 -22.09
C ILE A 115 15.48 -20.58 -20.64
N VAL A 116 15.81 -21.70 -19.97
CA VAL A 116 15.43 -21.91 -18.56
C VAL A 116 16.03 -20.86 -17.66
N ARG A 117 17.30 -20.49 -17.86
CA ARG A 117 17.98 -19.46 -17.11
C ARG A 117 17.29 -18.09 -17.31
N ASN A 118 16.97 -17.73 -18.53
CA ASN A 118 16.34 -16.44 -18.87
C ASN A 118 14.91 -16.35 -18.31
N GLN A 119 14.12 -17.44 -18.35
CA GLN A 119 12.81 -17.49 -17.71
C GLN A 119 12.91 -17.37 -16.18
N SER A 120 13.93 -17.97 -15.58
CA SER A 120 14.17 -17.87 -14.14
C SER A 120 14.53 -16.45 -13.71
N VAL A 121 15.29 -15.70 -14.54
CA VAL A 121 15.56 -14.26 -14.32
C VAL A 121 14.25 -13.47 -14.33
N LYS A 122 13.39 -13.70 -15.32
CA LYS A 122 12.08 -13.01 -15.39
C LYS A 122 11.20 -13.29 -14.17
N ILE A 123 11.15 -14.54 -13.70
CA ILE A 123 10.39 -14.88 -12.47
C ILE A 123 10.97 -14.15 -11.27
N LYS A 124 12.31 -14.06 -11.15
CA LYS A 124 12.96 -13.30 -10.07
C LYS A 124 12.55 -11.83 -10.08
N GLU A 125 12.54 -11.20 -11.24
CA GLU A 125 12.11 -9.80 -11.42
C GLU A 125 10.63 -9.63 -11.01
N LEU A 126 9.73 -10.49 -11.50
CA LEU A 126 8.31 -10.45 -11.13
C LEU A 126 8.09 -10.59 -9.61
N VAL A 127 8.84 -11.45 -8.93
CA VAL A 127 8.76 -11.61 -7.47
C VAL A 127 9.27 -10.36 -6.76
N GLN A 128 10.30 -9.71 -7.28
CA GLN A 128 10.81 -8.44 -6.74
C GLN A 128 9.79 -7.30 -6.92
N ASP A 129 9.17 -7.20 -8.10
CA ASP A 129 8.14 -6.20 -8.39
C ASP A 129 6.90 -6.41 -7.51
N LEU A 130 6.45 -7.65 -7.31
CA LEU A 130 5.34 -7.96 -6.41
C LEU A 130 5.63 -7.50 -4.98
N ASN A 131 6.85 -7.71 -4.49
CA ASN A 131 7.25 -7.28 -3.16
C ASN A 131 7.29 -5.75 -3.06
N LEU A 132 7.81 -5.07 -4.10
CA LEU A 132 7.85 -3.61 -4.17
C LEU A 132 6.44 -3.01 -4.19
N VAL A 133 5.54 -3.53 -5.03
CA VAL A 133 4.14 -3.08 -5.10
C VAL A 133 3.46 -3.24 -3.75
N SER A 134 3.63 -4.40 -3.09
CA SER A 134 3.08 -4.64 -1.75
C SER A 134 3.58 -3.64 -0.71
N GLN A 135 4.86 -3.27 -0.76
CA GLN A 135 5.43 -2.26 0.16
C GLN A 135 4.90 -0.85 -0.11
N LEU A 136 4.67 -0.50 -1.38
CA LEU A 136 4.15 0.80 -1.78
C LEU A 136 2.66 0.96 -1.46
N GLU A 137 1.85 -0.07 -1.67
CA GLU A 137 0.41 -0.05 -1.38
C GLU A 137 0.11 0.21 0.10
N TYR A 138 0.97 -0.25 1.00
CA TYR A 138 0.73 -0.16 2.45
C TYR A 138 1.58 0.90 3.16
N GLU A 139 2.20 1.83 2.42
CA GLU A 139 3.02 2.94 2.96
C GLU A 139 4.03 2.49 4.05
N MET A 140 4.49 1.23 4.01
CA MET A 140 5.38 0.68 5.03
C MET A 140 6.83 1.20 4.93
N GLN A 141 7.16 1.93 3.88
CA GLN A 141 8.45 2.62 3.81
C GLN A 141 8.25 4.13 3.90
N PRO A 142 8.89 4.79 4.88
CA PRO A 142 8.96 6.24 4.88
C PRO A 142 9.65 6.67 3.59
N LEU A 143 8.93 7.46 2.78
CA LEU A 143 9.48 8.04 1.57
C LEU A 143 10.64 8.98 1.93
N HIS A 144 11.86 8.51 1.77
CA HIS A 144 13.04 9.37 1.83
C HIS A 144 13.10 10.20 0.54
N LYS A 145 12.53 11.40 0.61
CA LYS A 145 12.55 12.34 -0.52
C LYS A 145 13.96 12.91 -0.68
N GLU A 146 14.71 12.45 -1.68
CA GLU A 146 16.00 13.02 -2.05
C GLU A 146 15.84 13.93 -3.27
N LYS A 147 16.63 15.03 -3.30
CA LYS A 147 16.73 15.88 -4.48
C LYS A 147 17.60 15.18 -5.53
N ILE A 148 16.97 14.62 -6.55
CA ILE A 148 17.67 13.99 -7.68
C ILE A 148 17.72 14.93 -8.88
N ARG A 149 18.80 14.86 -9.64
CA ARG A 149 18.89 15.54 -10.94
C ARG A 149 18.18 14.66 -11.98
N LEU A 150 16.94 15.03 -12.34
CA LEU A 150 16.13 14.28 -13.30
C LEU A 150 16.86 13.99 -14.62
N SER A 151 17.65 14.97 -15.13
CA SER A 151 18.45 14.81 -16.35
C SER A 151 19.51 13.70 -16.25
N LYS A 152 20.08 13.48 -15.04
CA LYS A 152 21.06 12.40 -14.82
C LYS A 152 20.34 11.05 -14.77
N LEU A 153 19.20 10.99 -14.13
CA LEU A 153 18.38 9.77 -14.04
C LEU A 153 17.88 9.33 -15.43
N ILE A 154 17.31 10.26 -16.20
CA ILE A 154 16.85 9.96 -17.57
C ILE A 154 18.00 9.48 -18.44
N ARG A 155 19.16 10.14 -18.38
CA ARG A 155 20.33 9.75 -19.17
C ARG A 155 20.84 8.36 -18.81
N SER A 156 20.87 7.99 -17.50
CA SER A 156 21.27 6.63 -17.09
C SER A 156 20.27 5.58 -17.58
N TYR A 157 18.98 5.87 -17.50
CA TYR A 157 17.92 4.94 -17.93
C TYR A 157 17.92 4.74 -19.46
N VAL A 158 18.11 5.82 -20.24
CA VAL A 158 18.22 5.76 -21.70
C VAL A 158 19.47 4.98 -22.11
N ALA A 159 20.59 5.20 -21.43
CA ALA A 159 21.82 4.45 -21.69
C ALA A 159 21.65 2.94 -21.40
N GLU A 160 20.97 2.59 -20.33
CA GLU A 160 20.66 1.21 -19.97
C GLU A 160 19.71 0.55 -20.99
N LEU A 161 18.65 1.25 -21.43
CA LEU A 161 17.72 0.82 -22.48
C LEU A 161 18.44 0.61 -23.83
N LEU A 162 19.34 1.51 -24.22
CA LEU A 162 20.12 1.38 -25.45
C LEU A 162 21.08 0.18 -25.38
N ASN A 163 21.68 -0.06 -24.21
CA ASN A 163 22.58 -1.19 -24.02
C ASN A 163 21.85 -2.54 -23.91
N SER A 164 20.63 -2.57 -23.36
CA SER A 164 19.82 -3.79 -23.23
C SER A 164 19.00 -4.09 -24.49
N GLY A 165 18.50 -3.08 -25.18
CA GLY A 165 17.65 -3.22 -26.36
C GLY A 165 18.40 -3.53 -27.66
N LEU A 166 19.67 -3.18 -27.77
CA LEU A 166 20.51 -3.50 -28.93
C LEU A 166 21.05 -4.93 -28.93
N SER A 167 20.97 -5.63 -27.78
CA SER A 167 21.42 -7.04 -27.66
C SER A 167 20.40 -8.07 -28.17
N ASN A 168 19.12 -7.72 -28.34
CA ASN A 168 18.05 -8.66 -28.68
C ASN A 168 17.35 -8.39 -30.03
N ALA A 169 17.91 -7.56 -30.89
CA ALA A 169 17.29 -7.19 -32.17
C ALA A 169 17.94 -7.84 -33.40
N TYR A 170 18.69 -8.93 -33.22
CA TYR A 170 19.15 -9.79 -34.34
C TYR A 170 19.18 -11.25 -33.92
#